data_42b16ea6344dd12debd2a5815010605d
#
_entry.id   42b16ea6344dd12debd2a5815010605d
#
_cell.length_a   1.000
_cell.length_b   1.000
_cell.length_c   1.000
_cell.angle_alpha   90.00
_cell.angle_beta   90.00
_cell.angle_gamma   90.00
#
_symmetry.space_group_name_H-M   'P 1'
#
loop_
_entity.id
_entity.type
_entity.pdbx_description
1 polymer ?
#
loop_
_entity_poly.entity_id
_entity_poly.type
_entity_poly.pdbx_seq_one_letter_code
_entity_poly.pdbx_strand_id
1 'polypeptide(L)' 'MPVRVNWDRTPVSVHHDSKDVLEALILHLKNIHGIRKRSLVMQDREEGGFLFFLYQPCNPRWILEYEYRSDVQEEE' A
#
# COMPACT_ATOMS: atom_id res chain seq x y z
N MET A 1 -3.28 12.13 0.12
CA MET A 1 -2.08 11.86 -0.71
C MET A 1 -2.11 10.44 -1.25
N PRO A 2 -1.74 10.22 -2.51
CA PRO A 2 -1.77 8.87 -3.07
C PRO A 2 -0.63 8.02 -2.52
N VAL A 3 -0.86 6.73 -2.53
CA VAL A 3 0.16 5.75 -2.19
C VAL A 3 1.18 5.68 -3.33
N ARG A 4 2.45 5.69 -3.00
CA ARG A 4 3.53 5.58 -3.98
C ARG A 4 4.04 4.13 -4.00
N VAL A 5 4.17 3.56 -5.19
CA VAL A 5 4.63 2.18 -5.34
C VAL A 5 5.82 2.14 -6.28
N ASN A 6 6.89 1.49 -5.86
CA ASN A 6 8.06 1.28 -6.71
C ASN A 6 7.97 -0.12 -7.32
N TRP A 7 7.45 -0.20 -8.54
CA TRP A 7 7.26 -1.45 -9.26
C TRP A 7 8.54 -2.02 -9.85
N ASP A 8 9.55 -1.18 -10.00
CA ASP A 8 10.83 -1.58 -10.60
C ASP A 8 11.75 -2.29 -9.59
N ARG A 9 11.39 -2.22 -8.32
CA ARG A 9 12.17 -2.79 -7.25
C ARG A 9 11.68 -4.20 -6.91
N THR A 10 12.60 -5.09 -6.54
CA THR A 10 12.26 -6.43 -6.08
C THR A 10 12.87 -6.65 -4.69
N PRO A 11 12.08 -6.83 -3.65
CA PRO A 11 10.61 -6.82 -3.62
C PRO A 11 10.00 -5.43 -3.86
N VAL A 12 8.78 -5.41 -4.37
CA VAL A 12 8.04 -4.16 -4.59
C VAL A 12 7.85 -3.43 -3.28
N SER A 13 8.08 -2.13 -3.26
CA SER A 13 7.89 -1.31 -2.06
C SER A 13 6.70 -0.37 -2.22
N VAL A 14 5.94 -0.21 -1.14
CA VAL A 14 4.74 0.63 -1.09
C VAL A 14 4.93 1.68 -0.01
N HIS A 15 4.79 2.95 -0.38
CA HIS A 15 5.16 4.09 0.46
C HIS A 15 3.98 5.03 0.69
N HIS A 16 3.86 5.56 1.89
CA HIS A 16 2.92 6.62 2.23
C HIS A 16 3.38 7.33 3.50
N ASP A 17 2.95 8.57 3.67
CA ASP A 17 3.31 9.36 4.85
C ASP A 17 2.55 8.91 6.10
N SER A 18 1.41 8.24 5.94
CA SER A 18 0.61 7.76 7.06
C SER A 18 0.71 6.25 7.19
N LYS A 19 1.12 5.79 8.36
CA LYS A 19 1.16 4.36 8.69
C LYS A 19 -0.24 3.75 8.62
N ASP A 20 -1.25 4.48 9.09
CA ASP A 20 -2.63 3.99 9.11
C ASP A 20 -3.16 3.72 7.71
N VAL A 21 -2.78 4.55 6.73
CA VAL A 21 -3.16 4.34 5.34
C VAL A 21 -2.55 3.04 4.81
N LEU A 22 -1.28 2.80 5.10
CA LEU A 22 -0.62 1.56 4.67
C LEU A 22 -1.22 0.33 5.33
N GLU A 23 -1.56 0.40 6.61
CA GLU A 23 -2.20 -0.71 7.29
C GLU A 23 -3.61 -1.00 6.75
N ALA A 24 -4.36 0.05 6.44
CA ALA A 24 -5.68 -0.11 5.81
C ALA A 24 -5.56 -0.73 4.41
N LEU A 25 -4.56 -0.30 3.64
CA LEU A 25 -4.29 -0.89 2.33
C LEU A 25 -3.93 -2.37 2.45
N ILE A 26 -3.12 -2.72 3.43
CA ILE A 26 -2.76 -4.12 3.69
C ILE A 26 -4.01 -4.95 3.97
N LEU A 27 -4.92 -4.45 4.80
CA LEU A 27 -6.18 -5.14 5.09
C LEU A 27 -7.04 -5.28 3.84
N HIS A 28 -7.12 -4.25 3.02
CA HIS A 28 -7.85 -4.31 1.75
C HIS A 28 -7.29 -5.40 0.84
N LEU A 29 -5.97 -5.40 0.64
CA LEU A 29 -5.32 -6.38 -0.23
C LEU A 29 -5.51 -7.81 0.31
N LYS A 30 -5.43 -7.99 1.63
CA LYS A 30 -5.62 -9.29 2.25
C LYS A 30 -7.06 -9.78 2.12
N ASN A 31 -8.04 -8.94 2.46
CA ASN A 31 -9.43 -9.36 2.55
C ASN A 31 -10.11 -9.47 1.18
N ILE A 32 -9.71 -8.64 0.22
CA ILE A 32 -10.33 -8.60 -1.11
C ILE A 32 -9.55 -9.44 -2.11
N HIS A 33 -8.22 -9.41 -2.05
CA HIS A 33 -7.36 -10.04 -3.06
C HIS A 33 -6.46 -11.15 -2.53
N GLY A 34 -6.54 -11.46 -1.24
CA GLY A 34 -5.79 -12.57 -0.65
C GLY A 34 -4.30 -12.38 -0.54
N ILE A 35 -3.81 -11.13 -0.59
CA ILE A 35 -2.39 -10.83 -0.46
C ILE A 35 -1.95 -11.02 0.99
N ARG A 36 -1.06 -11.99 1.23
CA ARG A 36 -0.58 -12.32 2.58
C ARG A 36 0.93 -12.19 2.75
N LYS A 37 1.69 -12.32 1.66
CA LYS A 37 3.16 -12.28 1.73
C LYS A 37 3.64 -10.85 1.61
N ARG A 38 3.92 -10.25 2.74
CA ARG A 38 4.37 -8.86 2.84
C ARG A 38 5.19 -8.65 4.11
N SER A 39 5.96 -7.55 4.14
CA SER A 39 6.65 -7.16 5.35
C SER A 39 5.72 -6.40 6.29
N LEU A 40 6.16 -6.16 7.51
CA LEU A 40 5.51 -5.21 8.42
C LEU A 40 5.72 -3.80 7.88
N VAL A 41 4.80 -2.89 8.24
CA VAL A 41 4.98 -1.47 7.95
C VAL A 41 6.13 -0.95 8.81
N MET A 42 7.07 -0.26 8.17
CA MET A 42 8.25 0.27 8.83
C MET A 42 8.48 1.72 8.43
N GLN A 43 9.31 2.41 9.18
CA GLN A 43 9.65 3.80 8.89
C GLN A 43 10.56 3.88 7.68
N ASP A 44 10.24 4.81 6.76
CA ASP A 44 11.06 5.05 5.57
C ASP A 44 12.07 6.17 5.89
N ARG A 45 13.32 5.78 6.03
CA ARG A 45 14.38 6.73 6.40
C ARG A 45 14.95 7.51 5.22
N GLU A 46 14.70 7.04 4.00
CA GLU A 46 15.21 7.69 2.80
C GLU A 46 14.30 8.82 2.33
N GLU A 47 13.01 8.57 2.25
CA GLU A 47 12.04 9.51 1.72
C GLU A 47 11.14 10.13 2.79
N GLY A 48 11.19 9.60 4.00
CA GLY A 48 10.28 9.98 5.07
C GLY A 48 8.98 9.19 5.01
N GLY A 49 8.19 9.25 6.08
CA GLY A 49 6.95 8.49 6.18
C GLY A 49 7.20 7.02 6.47
N PHE A 50 6.39 6.17 5.83
CA PHE A 50 6.40 4.73 6.10
C PHE A 50 6.39 3.94 4.80
N LEU A 51 6.75 2.66 4.88
CA LEU A 51 6.74 1.75 3.74
C LEU A 51 6.52 0.31 4.21
N PHE A 52 6.12 -0.55 3.27
CA PHE A 52 6.19 -1.99 3.45
C PHE A 52 6.53 -2.64 2.11
N PHE A 53 6.99 -3.89 2.16
CA PHE A 53 7.36 -4.64 0.96
C PHE A 53 6.33 -5.71 0.67
N LEU A 54 6.08 -5.94 -0.62
CA LEU A 54 5.22 -7.02 -1.10
C LEU A 54 6.11 -8.15 -1.63
N TYR A 55 5.91 -9.37 -1.10
CA TYR A 55 6.70 -10.53 -1.47
C TYR A 55 5.95 -11.48 -2.40
N GLN A 56 4.80 -11.06 -2.91
CA GLN A 56 4.05 -11.82 -3.90
C GLN A 56 3.53 -10.87 -4.97
N PRO A 57 3.18 -11.39 -6.17
CA PRO A 57 2.66 -10.55 -7.24
C PRO A 57 1.39 -9.81 -6.82
N CYS A 58 1.31 -8.54 -7.20
CA CYS A 58 0.18 -7.69 -6.91
C CYS A 58 -0.20 -6.91 -8.17
N ASN A 59 -1.47 -6.91 -8.51
CA ASN A 59 -1.97 -6.14 -9.65
C ASN A 59 -2.00 -4.65 -9.26
N PRO A 60 -1.38 -3.76 -10.05
CA PRO A 60 -1.42 -2.32 -9.74
C PRO A 60 -2.83 -1.76 -9.58
N ARG A 61 -3.80 -2.32 -10.28
CA ARG A 61 -5.19 -1.88 -10.19
C ARG A 61 -5.77 -2.06 -8.79
N TRP A 62 -5.30 -3.03 -8.03
CA TRP A 62 -5.80 -3.29 -6.68
C TRP A 62 -5.48 -2.14 -5.73
N ILE A 63 -4.33 -1.52 -5.91
CA ILE A 63 -3.91 -0.37 -5.10
C ILE A 63 -4.67 0.89 -5.54
N LEU A 64 -4.81 1.10 -6.84
CA LEU A 64 -5.59 2.21 -7.37
C LEU A 64 -7.06 2.12 -6.95
N GLU A 65 -7.62 0.92 -6.94
CA GLU A 65 -8.98 0.66 -6.48
C GLU A 65 -9.17 1.10 -5.03
N TYR A 66 -8.22 0.80 -4.17
CA TYR A 66 -8.26 1.21 -2.78
C TYR A 66 -8.24 2.74 -2.65
N GLU A 67 -7.34 3.41 -3.37
CA GLU A 67 -7.25 4.86 -3.35
C GLU A 67 -8.54 5.52 -3.82
N TYR A 68 -9.13 5.01 -4.88
CA TYR A 68 -10.38 5.53 -5.42
C TYR A 68 -11.51 5.41 -4.39
N ARG A 69 -11.60 4.28 -3.71
CA ARG A 69 -12.63 4.07 -2.69
C ARG A 69 -12.46 5.01 -1.51
N SER A 70 -11.22 5.26 -1.09
CA SER A 70 -10.94 6.20 -0.02
C SER A 70 -11.41 7.59 -0.37
N ASP A 71 -11.13 8.04 -1.58
CA ASP A 71 -11.55 9.36 -2.05
C ASP A 71 -13.07 9.49 -2.07
N VAL A 72 -13.76 8.46 -2.54
CA VAL A 72 -15.22 8.44 -2.58
C VAL A 72 -15.81 8.50 -1.17
N GLN A 73 -15.21 7.79 -0.24
CA GLN A 73 -15.68 7.80 1.15
C GLN A 73 -15.50 9.15 1.81
N GLU A 74 -14.45 9.86 1.47
CA GLU A 74 -14.18 11.19 2.04
C GLU A 74 -15.18 12.24 1.58
N GLU A 75 -15.76 12.06 0.42
CA GLU A 75 -16.75 13.00 -0.13
C GLU A 75 -18.11 12.91 0.56
N GLU A 76 -18.36 11.84 1.25
CA GLU A 76 -19.62 11.68 1.99
C GLU A 76 -19.55 12.36 3.37
#